data_7976d32034eff29629fb49fc8aaeff92
#
_entry.id   7976d32034eff29629fb49fc8aaeff92
#
_cell.length_a   1.000
_cell.length_b   1.000
_cell.length_c   1.000
_cell.angle_alpha   90.00
_cell.angle_beta   90.00
_cell.angle_gamma   90.00
#
_symmetry.space_group_name_H-M   'P 1'
#
loop_
_entity.id
_entity.type
_entity.pdbx_description
1 polymer ?
#
loop_
_entity_poly.entity_id
_entity_poly.type
_entity_poly.pdbx_seq_one_letter_code
_entity_poly.pdbx_strand_id
1 'polypeptide(L)'
;MSSLVDVIVVGAGNRGENYSNYAVIFPERMRVVGIADPRDFARKKLQARHKVADENTFNDWHSIVEREKFADAVLICTPDRLHKDPAVALAKKGYHVLLEKPMAVTEEDCTEIVEACIQSGVMLTVCHVLRYDPVIHRIKGLIDSGVIGDVIHIQHLEPVGFYHFAHSFVRGNWRNEAESSFALLAKSCHDLDLIHHWAGGRRCIKVSSFGSLSHFTKENKGAVGWPVSVICSNSVPDVESVTEALRTGPYGRCVYECDNDVCSNQVVNMEFEGGLTAAFTMVAFTEEICLRKTSIHGSKGELSYNGYEIKVFDFLTRKTTKYTADMRVPGNFGTGGHGAADYHLIDSFIAAVKHKDPSRIRSGPKETLASHKLVFAAERARMESRVVFCDDPCDGESR
;
A
#
# COMPACT_ATOMS: atom_id res chain seq x y z
N MET A 1 30.04 -16.63 3.93
CA MET A 1 29.85 -15.55 4.90
C MET A 1 28.44 -15.01 4.73
N SER A 2 27.65 -14.94 5.79
CA SER A 2 26.27 -14.37 5.72
C SER A 2 26.42 -12.86 5.53
N SER A 3 26.21 -12.35 4.33
CA SER A 3 26.24 -10.91 4.07
C SER A 3 25.04 -10.25 4.74
N LEU A 4 25.29 -9.39 5.70
CA LEU A 4 24.34 -8.47 6.29
C LEU A 4 23.91 -7.48 5.20
N VAL A 5 22.62 -7.13 5.13
CA VAL A 5 22.12 -6.15 4.18
C VAL A 5 22.11 -4.76 4.84
N ASP A 6 22.87 -3.84 4.28
CA ASP A 6 22.90 -2.45 4.71
C ASP A 6 21.84 -1.63 3.99
N VAL A 7 21.02 -0.89 4.75
CA VAL A 7 19.93 -0.09 4.19
C VAL A 7 19.99 1.37 4.64
N ILE A 8 19.48 2.26 3.79
CA ILE A 8 19.23 3.67 4.10
C ILE A 8 17.73 3.88 4.19
N VAL A 9 17.27 4.61 5.20
CA VAL A 9 15.84 5.00 5.35
C VAL A 9 15.66 6.42 4.87
N VAL A 10 14.84 6.60 3.85
CA VAL A 10 14.43 7.90 3.31
C VAL A 10 12.97 8.15 3.72
N GLY A 11 12.78 9.05 4.70
CA GLY A 11 11.50 9.27 5.38
C GLY A 11 11.42 8.52 6.72
N ALA A 12 11.74 9.22 7.83
CA ALA A 12 11.75 8.68 9.20
C ALA A 12 10.37 8.82 9.90
N GLY A 13 9.29 8.74 9.13
CA GLY A 13 7.91 8.71 9.62
C GLY A 13 7.50 7.31 10.13
N ASN A 14 6.19 7.13 10.36
CA ASN A 14 5.63 5.88 10.85
C ASN A 14 6.07 4.65 10.03
N ARG A 15 6.03 4.74 8.69
CA ARG A 15 6.40 3.61 7.83
C ARG A 15 7.91 3.33 7.85
N GLY A 16 8.74 4.37 7.82
CA GLY A 16 10.20 4.23 7.94
C GLY A 16 10.60 3.62 9.29
N GLU A 17 9.96 4.05 10.38
CA GLU A 17 10.17 3.46 11.71
C GLU A 17 9.74 1.99 11.76
N ASN A 18 8.59 1.65 11.16
CA ASN A 18 8.06 0.29 11.15
C ASN A 18 8.97 -0.69 10.39
N TYR A 19 9.36 -0.35 9.16
CA TYR A 19 10.24 -1.23 8.37
C TYR A 19 11.65 -1.32 8.95
N SER A 20 12.20 -0.21 9.41
CA SER A 20 13.54 -0.23 10.01
C SER A 20 13.62 -1.03 11.31
N ASN A 21 12.49 -1.19 12.01
CA ASN A 21 12.41 -2.04 13.21
C ASN A 21 12.84 -3.49 12.94
N TYR A 22 12.77 -3.94 11.69
CA TYR A 22 13.30 -5.24 11.30
C TYR A 22 14.80 -5.40 11.65
N ALA A 23 15.60 -4.34 11.51
CA ALA A 23 17.02 -4.35 11.91
C ALA A 23 17.24 -4.46 13.43
N VAL A 24 16.27 -4.01 14.22
CA VAL A 24 16.34 -4.15 15.69
C VAL A 24 16.07 -5.59 16.12
N ILE A 25 15.13 -6.25 15.45
CA ILE A 25 14.69 -7.61 15.78
C ILE A 25 15.63 -8.66 15.16
N PHE A 26 16.14 -8.39 13.96
CA PHE A 26 17.03 -9.29 13.19
C PHE A 26 18.33 -8.59 12.79
N PRO A 27 19.18 -8.19 13.77
CA PRO A 27 20.41 -7.44 13.52
C PRO A 27 21.44 -8.21 12.70
N GLU A 28 21.29 -9.54 12.58
CA GLU A 28 22.13 -10.40 11.75
C GLU A 28 21.69 -10.44 10.27
N ARG A 29 20.55 -9.83 9.94
CA ARG A 29 19.99 -9.82 8.57
C ARG A 29 20.03 -8.45 7.93
N MET A 30 19.67 -7.39 8.67
CA MET A 30 19.60 -6.02 8.19
C MET A 30 20.24 -5.05 9.17
N ARG A 31 20.89 -4.01 8.63
CA ARG A 31 21.42 -2.88 9.41
C ARG A 31 21.03 -1.57 8.74
N VAL A 32 20.55 -0.61 9.53
CA VAL A 32 20.32 0.76 9.06
C VAL A 32 21.63 1.52 9.18
N VAL A 33 22.17 1.99 8.04
CA VAL A 33 23.45 2.69 7.96
C VAL A 33 23.33 4.16 7.57
N GLY A 34 22.12 4.60 7.16
CA GLY A 34 21.86 5.99 6.82
C GLY A 34 20.38 6.35 6.99
N ILE A 35 20.09 7.63 7.25
CA ILE A 35 18.73 8.16 7.43
C ILE A 35 18.64 9.54 6.78
N ALA A 36 17.55 9.77 6.01
CA ALA A 36 17.21 11.09 5.47
C ALA A 36 15.77 11.45 5.83
N ASP A 37 15.57 12.57 6.52
CA ASP A 37 14.25 13.17 6.80
C ASP A 37 14.45 14.66 7.15
N PRO A 38 13.65 15.59 6.58
CA PRO A 38 13.79 17.02 6.91
C PRO A 38 13.40 17.34 8.35
N ARG A 39 12.57 16.52 9.00
CA ARG A 39 12.11 16.73 10.37
C ARG A 39 13.15 16.26 11.36
N ASP A 40 13.77 17.19 12.07
CA ASP A 40 14.86 16.94 13.01
C ASP A 40 14.46 15.92 14.11
N PHE A 41 13.27 16.05 14.68
CA PHE A 41 12.77 15.15 15.71
C PHE A 41 12.69 13.70 15.21
N ALA A 42 12.05 13.46 14.06
CA ALA A 42 11.88 12.11 13.50
C ALA A 42 13.24 11.50 13.12
N ARG A 43 14.12 12.30 12.50
CA ARG A 43 15.48 11.88 12.12
C ARG A 43 16.32 11.47 13.32
N LYS A 44 16.39 12.31 14.35
CA LYS A 44 17.14 12.02 15.58
C LYS A 44 16.62 10.83 16.35
N LYS A 45 15.29 10.67 16.44
CA LYS A 45 14.65 9.50 17.06
C LYS A 45 15.11 8.20 16.39
N LEU A 46 15.07 8.16 15.06
CA LEU A 46 15.45 6.97 14.30
C LEU A 46 16.96 6.74 14.33
N GLN A 47 17.76 7.83 14.28
CA GLN A 47 19.22 7.80 14.42
C GLN A 47 19.63 7.17 15.75
N ALA A 48 19.08 7.62 16.86
CA ALA A 48 19.40 7.08 18.18
C ALA A 48 19.03 5.59 18.29
N ARG A 49 17.85 5.21 17.73
CA ARG A 49 17.39 3.81 17.75
C ARG A 49 18.33 2.87 17.02
N HIS A 50 18.84 3.26 15.86
CA HIS A 50 19.71 2.43 15.02
C HIS A 50 21.19 2.73 15.19
N LYS A 51 21.57 3.70 16.05
CA LYS A 51 22.95 4.12 16.29
C LYS A 51 23.67 4.52 14.99
N VAL A 52 22.97 5.22 14.12
CA VAL A 52 23.53 5.70 12.85
C VAL A 52 24.49 6.84 13.13
N ALA A 53 25.68 6.83 12.51
CA ALA A 53 26.69 7.87 12.66
C ALA A 53 26.18 9.22 12.11
N ASP A 54 26.64 10.32 12.73
CA ASP A 54 26.16 11.68 12.39
C ASP A 54 26.40 12.02 10.91
N GLU A 55 27.51 11.62 10.34
CA GLU A 55 27.86 11.79 8.93
C GLU A 55 26.94 11.05 7.96
N ASN A 56 26.12 10.11 8.45
CA ASN A 56 25.15 9.32 7.67
C ASN A 56 23.69 9.73 7.96
N THR A 57 23.49 10.91 8.57
CA THR A 57 22.17 11.48 8.78
C THR A 57 22.00 12.75 7.95
N PHE A 58 20.93 12.80 7.17
CA PHE A 58 20.73 13.82 6.14
C PHE A 58 19.38 14.52 6.33
N ASN A 59 19.31 15.80 6.03
CA ASN A 59 18.06 16.56 5.97
C ASN A 59 17.26 16.19 4.72
N ASP A 60 17.96 15.73 3.68
CA ASP A 60 17.39 15.46 2.37
C ASP A 60 18.11 14.29 1.70
N TRP A 61 17.38 13.54 0.85
CA TRP A 61 17.88 12.40 0.10
C TRP A 61 18.91 12.77 -0.99
N HIS A 62 18.93 14.02 -1.48
CA HIS A 62 19.90 14.47 -2.49
C HIS A 62 21.33 14.26 -1.99
N SER A 63 21.59 14.54 -0.73
CA SER A 63 22.92 14.33 -0.12
C SER A 63 23.39 12.86 -0.15
N ILE A 64 22.46 11.91 -0.25
CA ILE A 64 22.81 10.48 -0.43
C ILE A 64 23.27 10.23 -1.86
N VAL A 65 22.62 10.87 -2.85
CA VAL A 65 22.98 10.72 -4.27
C VAL A 65 24.33 11.32 -4.58
N GLU A 66 24.71 12.41 -3.91
CA GLU A 66 25.99 13.11 -4.08
C GLU A 66 27.19 12.28 -3.57
N ARG A 67 26.97 11.35 -2.64
CA ARG A 67 28.02 10.50 -2.08
C ARG A 67 28.24 9.23 -2.92
N GLU A 68 29.39 8.59 -2.72
CA GLU A 68 29.57 7.21 -3.19
C GLU A 68 28.55 6.28 -2.54
N LYS A 69 28.17 5.22 -3.27
CA LYS A 69 27.22 4.22 -2.76
C LYS A 69 27.79 3.54 -1.52
N PHE A 70 27.07 3.58 -0.38
CA PHE A 70 27.51 3.05 0.91
C PHE A 70 26.52 2.07 1.57
N ALA A 71 25.47 1.65 0.84
CA ALA A 71 24.52 0.65 1.30
C ALA A 71 24.07 -0.25 0.13
N ASP A 72 23.37 -1.33 0.42
CA ASP A 72 22.84 -2.26 -0.57
C ASP A 72 21.49 -1.77 -1.12
N ALA A 73 20.65 -1.21 -0.23
CA ALA A 73 19.27 -0.85 -0.56
C ALA A 73 18.82 0.43 0.14
N VAL A 74 17.69 0.97 -0.36
CA VAL A 74 17.00 2.12 0.23
C VAL A 74 15.55 1.75 0.51
N LEU A 75 15.03 2.22 1.67
CA LEU A 75 13.64 2.15 2.06
C LEU A 75 13.04 3.54 1.90
N ILE A 76 12.24 3.77 0.87
CA ILE A 76 11.64 5.08 0.57
C ILE A 76 10.25 5.10 1.19
N CYS A 77 10.10 5.91 2.24
CA CYS A 77 8.91 6.03 3.08
C CYS A 77 8.46 7.50 3.21
N THR A 78 8.69 8.28 2.17
CA THR A 78 8.28 9.68 2.04
C THR A 78 6.76 9.78 1.82
N PRO A 79 6.15 10.97 1.88
CA PRO A 79 4.79 11.20 1.40
C PRO A 79 4.62 10.87 -0.09
N ASP A 80 3.40 10.50 -0.50
CA ASP A 80 3.06 9.97 -1.82
C ASP A 80 3.67 10.74 -3.00
N ARG A 81 3.56 12.08 -3.00
CA ARG A 81 4.09 12.97 -4.05
C ARG A 81 5.62 13.05 -4.09
N LEU A 82 6.28 12.59 -3.06
CA LEU A 82 7.74 12.64 -2.92
C LEU A 82 8.40 11.27 -3.15
N HIS A 83 7.69 10.33 -3.78
CA HIS A 83 8.21 8.99 -4.06
C HIS A 83 9.10 8.94 -5.30
N LYS A 84 8.68 9.61 -6.38
CA LYS A 84 9.26 9.46 -7.72
C LYS A 84 10.73 9.86 -7.77
N ASP A 85 11.05 11.08 -7.36
CA ASP A 85 12.40 11.63 -7.56
C ASP A 85 13.49 10.83 -6.80
N PRO A 86 13.33 10.54 -5.48
CA PRO A 86 14.29 9.70 -4.78
C PRO A 86 14.35 8.27 -5.33
N ALA A 87 13.22 7.67 -5.76
CA ALA A 87 13.20 6.33 -6.32
C ALA A 87 14.01 6.24 -7.61
N VAL A 88 13.82 7.17 -8.54
CA VAL A 88 14.56 7.23 -9.80
C VAL A 88 16.04 7.52 -9.56
N ALA A 89 16.37 8.52 -8.74
CA ALA A 89 17.75 8.93 -8.51
C ALA A 89 18.56 7.83 -7.79
N LEU A 90 17.99 7.21 -6.76
CA LEU A 90 18.68 6.17 -5.99
C LEU A 90 18.76 4.85 -6.75
N ALA A 91 17.76 4.52 -7.60
CA ALA A 91 17.85 3.40 -8.53
C ALA A 91 19.01 3.58 -9.53
N LYS A 92 19.12 4.77 -10.14
CA LYS A 92 20.25 5.11 -11.04
C LYS A 92 21.60 5.07 -10.35
N LYS A 93 21.64 5.30 -9.04
CA LYS A 93 22.85 5.16 -8.21
C LYS A 93 23.17 3.70 -7.89
N GLY A 94 22.29 2.76 -8.25
CA GLY A 94 22.47 1.30 -8.10
C GLY A 94 21.99 0.75 -6.75
N TYR A 95 21.16 1.47 -6.00
CA TYR A 95 20.52 0.92 -4.81
C TYR A 95 19.31 0.06 -5.19
N HIS A 96 19.13 -1.08 -4.52
CA HIS A 96 17.85 -1.79 -4.53
C HIS A 96 16.81 -0.96 -3.79
N VAL A 97 15.56 -0.96 -4.26
CA VAL A 97 14.53 -0.02 -3.77
C VAL A 97 13.37 -0.78 -3.16
N LEU A 98 13.05 -0.49 -1.90
CA LEU A 98 11.75 -0.75 -1.31
C LEU A 98 11.00 0.59 -1.24
N LEU A 99 9.86 0.69 -1.92
CA LEU A 99 9.10 1.92 -2.11
C LEU A 99 7.72 1.81 -1.47
N GLU A 100 7.37 2.77 -0.59
CA GLU A 100 6.01 2.83 -0.05
C GLU A 100 4.98 3.04 -1.15
N LYS A 101 3.76 2.58 -0.85
CA LYS A 101 2.60 2.76 -1.74
C LYS A 101 1.90 4.11 -1.45
N PRO A 102 1.22 4.69 -2.45
CA PRO A 102 1.24 4.30 -3.87
C PRO A 102 2.62 4.53 -4.48
N MET A 103 2.94 3.80 -5.56
CA MET A 103 4.26 3.92 -6.22
C MET A 103 4.58 5.36 -6.58
N ALA A 104 3.62 6.06 -7.19
CA ALA A 104 3.62 7.50 -7.43
C ALA A 104 2.17 7.99 -7.61
N VAL A 105 1.98 9.30 -7.82
CA VAL A 105 0.66 9.93 -7.92
C VAL A 105 0.19 10.14 -9.36
N THR A 106 1.02 9.83 -10.35
CA THR A 106 0.68 9.82 -11.78
C THR A 106 1.13 8.51 -12.43
N GLU A 107 0.52 8.16 -13.57
CA GLU A 107 0.86 6.95 -14.32
C GLU A 107 2.24 7.07 -14.96
N GLU A 108 2.59 8.26 -15.42
CA GLU A 108 3.88 8.59 -16.02
C GLU A 108 5.01 8.41 -15.01
N ASP A 109 4.86 8.95 -13.79
CA ASP A 109 5.84 8.81 -12.72
C ASP A 109 6.02 7.35 -12.29
N CYS A 110 4.94 6.57 -12.23
CA CYS A 110 5.02 5.12 -11.98
C CYS A 110 5.85 4.41 -13.05
N THR A 111 5.63 4.77 -14.31
CA THR A 111 6.35 4.21 -15.46
C THR A 111 7.84 4.57 -15.39
N GLU A 112 8.18 5.85 -15.11
CA GLU A 112 9.57 6.31 -14.99
C GLU A 112 10.33 5.58 -13.86
N ILE A 113 9.69 5.35 -12.71
CA ILE A 113 10.28 4.59 -11.60
C ILE A 113 10.62 3.16 -12.05
N VAL A 114 9.67 2.49 -12.69
CA VAL A 114 9.83 1.11 -13.15
C VAL A 114 10.95 1.01 -14.19
N GLU A 115 10.95 1.90 -15.16
CA GLU A 115 11.98 1.96 -16.20
C GLU A 115 13.37 2.23 -15.62
N ALA A 116 13.48 3.19 -14.70
CA ALA A 116 14.74 3.51 -14.04
C ALA A 116 15.30 2.30 -13.27
N CYS A 117 14.46 1.56 -12.55
CA CYS A 117 14.88 0.35 -11.82
C CYS A 117 15.33 -0.77 -12.78
N ILE A 118 14.57 -1.00 -13.86
CA ILE A 118 14.91 -2.04 -14.87
C ILE A 118 16.23 -1.67 -15.58
N GLN A 119 16.37 -0.44 -16.04
CA GLN A 119 17.58 0.02 -16.75
C GLN A 119 18.82 -0.02 -15.85
N SER A 120 18.66 0.27 -14.57
CA SER A 120 19.75 0.21 -13.59
C SER A 120 20.06 -1.21 -13.08
N GLY A 121 19.27 -2.21 -13.46
CA GLY A 121 19.43 -3.60 -13.00
C GLY A 121 19.21 -3.78 -11.51
N VAL A 122 18.43 -2.89 -10.85
CA VAL A 122 18.13 -2.96 -9.42
C VAL A 122 16.77 -3.58 -9.16
N MET A 123 16.62 -4.19 -7.99
CA MET A 123 15.32 -4.72 -7.55
C MET A 123 14.43 -3.57 -7.05
N LEU A 124 13.16 -3.62 -7.45
CA LEU A 124 12.10 -2.76 -6.92
C LEU A 124 11.06 -3.63 -6.23
N THR A 125 10.74 -3.29 -5.00
CA THR A 125 9.61 -3.84 -4.24
C THR A 125 8.69 -2.68 -3.85
N VAL A 126 7.47 -2.67 -4.33
CA VAL A 126 6.47 -1.70 -3.89
C VAL A 126 5.70 -2.29 -2.70
N CYS A 127 5.43 -1.46 -1.68
CA CYS A 127 4.85 -1.90 -0.42
C CYS A 127 3.36 -2.28 -0.53
N HIS A 128 3.00 -3.13 -1.51
CA HIS A 128 1.74 -3.85 -1.53
C HIS A 128 1.76 -4.97 -0.49
N VAL A 129 1.79 -4.58 0.76
CA VAL A 129 1.97 -5.48 1.92
C VAL A 129 0.99 -6.62 1.94
N LEU A 130 -0.25 -6.42 1.44
CA LEU A 130 -1.27 -7.46 1.42
C LEU A 130 -0.90 -8.68 0.57
N ARG A 131 -0.07 -8.54 -0.46
CA ARG A 131 0.46 -9.71 -1.19
C ARG A 131 1.33 -10.61 -0.32
N TYR A 132 1.84 -10.08 0.80
CA TYR A 132 2.68 -10.79 1.77
C TYR A 132 1.89 -11.24 3.01
N ASP A 133 0.62 -10.84 3.12
CA ASP A 133 -0.27 -11.29 4.18
C ASP A 133 -0.49 -12.82 4.05
N PRO A 134 -0.31 -13.60 5.14
CA PRO A 134 -0.44 -15.05 5.09
C PRO A 134 -1.82 -15.54 4.64
N VAL A 135 -2.90 -14.81 4.98
CA VAL A 135 -4.27 -15.15 4.57
C VAL A 135 -4.45 -14.93 3.09
N ILE A 136 -4.02 -13.76 2.59
CA ILE A 136 -4.09 -13.40 1.17
C ILE A 136 -3.24 -14.35 0.33
N HIS A 137 -2.05 -14.69 0.82
CA HIS A 137 -1.20 -15.69 0.19
C HIS A 137 -1.88 -17.09 0.14
N ARG A 138 -2.60 -17.46 1.21
CA ARG A 138 -3.38 -18.69 1.23
C ARG A 138 -4.52 -18.68 0.23
N ILE A 139 -5.24 -17.56 0.10
CA ILE A 139 -6.29 -17.36 -0.91
C ILE A 139 -5.71 -17.56 -2.32
N LYS A 140 -4.59 -16.91 -2.64
CA LYS A 140 -3.93 -17.08 -3.94
C LYS A 140 -3.51 -18.52 -4.21
N GLY A 141 -2.94 -19.18 -3.22
CA GLY A 141 -2.57 -20.60 -3.34
C GLY A 141 -3.78 -21.52 -3.59
N LEU A 142 -4.94 -21.23 -3.00
CA LEU A 142 -6.18 -21.97 -3.28
C LEU A 142 -6.68 -21.73 -4.70
N ILE A 143 -6.63 -20.49 -5.19
CA ILE A 143 -6.98 -20.17 -6.58
C ILE A 143 -6.04 -20.92 -7.54
N ASP A 144 -4.73 -20.82 -7.33
CA ASP A 144 -3.71 -21.43 -8.19
C ASP A 144 -3.75 -22.97 -8.17
N SER A 145 -4.22 -23.59 -7.08
CA SER A 145 -4.44 -25.03 -7.02
C SER A 145 -5.61 -25.51 -7.87
N GLY A 146 -6.42 -24.58 -8.42
CA GLY A 146 -7.59 -24.92 -9.22
C GLY A 146 -8.77 -25.51 -8.42
N VAL A 147 -8.77 -25.37 -7.09
CA VAL A 147 -9.83 -25.95 -6.23
C VAL A 147 -11.21 -25.35 -6.54
N ILE A 148 -11.28 -24.11 -7.01
CA ILE A 148 -12.53 -23.48 -7.50
C ILE A 148 -12.66 -23.49 -9.03
N GLY A 149 -11.69 -24.06 -9.75
CA GLY A 149 -11.63 -24.02 -11.21
C GLY A 149 -11.18 -22.65 -11.74
N ASP A 150 -11.62 -22.30 -12.96
CA ASP A 150 -11.36 -20.98 -13.56
C ASP A 150 -12.11 -19.89 -12.82
N VAL A 151 -11.43 -18.80 -12.50
CA VAL A 151 -12.07 -17.64 -11.87
C VAL A 151 -12.98 -16.94 -12.88
N ILE A 152 -14.26 -16.80 -12.52
CA ILE A 152 -15.32 -16.20 -13.32
C ILE A 152 -15.66 -14.80 -12.82
N HIS A 153 -15.75 -14.62 -11.49
CA HIS A 153 -16.11 -13.34 -10.88
C HIS A 153 -15.40 -13.14 -9.55
N ILE A 154 -15.01 -11.88 -9.28
CA ILE A 154 -14.43 -11.45 -8.00
C ILE A 154 -15.28 -10.31 -7.44
N GLN A 155 -15.72 -10.45 -6.20
CA GLN A 155 -16.33 -9.36 -5.42
C GLN A 155 -15.46 -9.05 -4.23
N HIS A 156 -15.07 -7.77 -4.07
CA HIS A 156 -14.16 -7.34 -3.02
C HIS A 156 -14.66 -6.06 -2.36
N LEU A 157 -14.60 -6.03 -1.02
CA LEU A 157 -15.02 -4.90 -0.20
C LEU A 157 -13.88 -4.49 0.74
N GLU A 158 -13.53 -3.21 0.72
CA GLU A 158 -12.70 -2.53 1.72
C GLU A 158 -13.58 -1.69 2.65
N PRO A 159 -13.90 -2.18 3.87
CA PRO A 159 -14.55 -1.41 4.91
C PRO A 159 -13.48 -0.56 5.62
N VAL A 160 -13.33 0.70 5.20
CA VAL A 160 -12.24 1.57 5.72
C VAL A 160 -12.38 1.83 7.21
N GLY A 161 -13.61 1.93 7.71
CA GLY A 161 -13.92 2.30 9.07
C GLY A 161 -14.09 3.81 9.23
N PHE A 162 -15.22 4.21 9.84
CA PHE A 162 -15.63 5.61 9.90
C PHE A 162 -14.58 6.52 10.55
N TYR A 163 -13.99 6.10 11.65
CA TYR A 163 -13.05 6.94 12.36
C TYR A 163 -11.65 6.91 11.76
N HIS A 164 -11.24 5.79 11.15
CA HIS A 164 -9.98 5.71 10.41
C HIS A 164 -10.02 6.62 9.19
N PHE A 165 -11.14 6.66 8.47
CA PHE A 165 -11.32 7.60 7.36
C PHE A 165 -11.28 9.05 7.86
N ALA A 166 -12.04 9.37 8.92
CA ALA A 166 -12.06 10.70 9.54
C ALA A 166 -10.66 11.16 10.00
N HIS A 167 -9.86 10.25 10.56
CA HIS A 167 -8.50 10.54 10.97
C HIS A 167 -7.58 10.80 9.76
N SER A 168 -7.54 9.89 8.79
CA SER A 168 -6.50 9.86 7.76
C SER A 168 -6.88 10.61 6.49
N PHE A 169 -8.16 10.55 6.08
CA PHE A 169 -8.66 11.05 4.80
C PHE A 169 -9.57 12.30 4.94
N VAL A 170 -9.86 12.74 6.15
CA VAL A 170 -10.56 14.01 6.41
C VAL A 170 -9.63 15.02 7.08
N ARG A 171 -8.88 14.61 8.11
CA ARG A 171 -7.95 15.48 8.84
C ARG A 171 -6.51 15.30 8.42
N GLY A 172 -6.10 14.07 8.10
CA GLY A 172 -4.73 13.63 7.93
C GLY A 172 -4.11 13.96 6.59
N ASN A 173 -2.99 13.33 6.32
CA ASN A 173 -2.15 13.63 5.16
C ASN A 173 -2.79 13.28 3.81
N TRP A 174 -3.79 12.38 3.80
CA TRP A 174 -4.50 11.94 2.59
C TRP A 174 -5.87 12.61 2.40
N ARG A 175 -6.09 13.77 3.05
CA ARG A 175 -7.37 14.47 3.01
C ARG A 175 -7.63 15.24 1.72
N ASN A 176 -6.57 15.65 1.04
CA ASN A 176 -6.63 16.51 -0.13
C ASN A 176 -5.82 15.92 -1.28
N GLU A 177 -6.45 15.84 -2.46
CA GLU A 177 -5.86 15.22 -3.64
C GLU A 177 -4.63 15.97 -4.12
N ALA A 178 -4.65 17.30 -4.08
CA ALA A 178 -3.53 18.12 -4.50
C ALA A 178 -2.30 17.98 -3.59
N GLU A 179 -2.50 17.66 -2.31
CA GLU A 179 -1.40 17.48 -1.35
C GLU A 179 -0.89 16.02 -1.30
N SER A 180 -1.73 15.05 -1.64
CA SER A 180 -1.41 13.62 -1.63
C SER A 180 -1.80 12.97 -2.94
N SER A 181 -2.95 12.28 -2.97
CA SER A 181 -3.55 11.67 -4.14
C SER A 181 -5.04 11.38 -3.89
N PHE A 182 -5.78 10.97 -4.92
CA PHE A 182 -7.18 10.58 -4.75
C PHE A 182 -7.34 9.32 -3.87
N ALA A 183 -8.49 9.19 -3.18
CA ALA A 183 -8.68 8.17 -2.14
C ALA A 183 -8.46 6.73 -2.65
N LEU A 184 -8.90 6.41 -3.86
CA LEU A 184 -8.72 5.08 -4.44
C LEU A 184 -7.24 4.72 -4.57
N LEU A 185 -6.37 5.67 -4.92
CA LEU A 185 -4.93 5.46 -5.01
C LEU A 185 -4.29 5.40 -3.61
N ALA A 186 -4.54 6.40 -2.78
CA ALA A 186 -3.92 6.50 -1.46
C ALA A 186 -4.30 5.33 -0.53
N LYS A 187 -5.56 4.84 -0.62
CA LYS A 187 -6.10 3.79 0.26
C LYS A 187 -6.20 2.44 -0.43
N SER A 188 -6.91 2.37 -1.54
CA SER A 188 -7.38 1.11 -2.14
C SER A 188 -6.57 0.64 -3.36
N CYS A 189 -5.40 1.24 -3.62
CA CYS A 189 -4.44 0.64 -4.56
C CYS A 189 -4.07 -0.79 -4.16
N HIS A 190 -4.05 -1.10 -2.85
CA HIS A 190 -3.90 -2.47 -2.35
C HIS A 190 -4.99 -3.41 -2.84
N ASP A 191 -6.23 -2.94 -2.86
CA ASP A 191 -7.41 -3.78 -3.12
C ASP A 191 -7.55 -4.06 -4.61
N LEU A 192 -7.31 -3.06 -5.47
CA LEU A 192 -7.25 -3.26 -6.91
C LEU A 192 -6.04 -4.12 -7.30
N ASP A 193 -4.94 -3.98 -6.59
CA ASP A 193 -3.76 -4.84 -6.73
C ASP A 193 -4.08 -6.31 -6.39
N LEU A 194 -4.85 -6.57 -5.34
CA LEU A 194 -5.30 -7.91 -4.99
C LEU A 194 -6.22 -8.51 -6.06
N ILE A 195 -7.16 -7.73 -6.58
CA ILE A 195 -8.05 -8.18 -7.66
C ILE A 195 -7.23 -8.55 -8.90
N HIS A 196 -6.30 -7.69 -9.30
CA HIS A 196 -5.38 -7.97 -10.41
C HIS A 196 -4.55 -9.24 -10.15
N HIS A 197 -4.06 -9.41 -8.93
CA HIS A 197 -3.30 -10.60 -8.51
C HIS A 197 -4.13 -11.88 -8.57
N TRP A 198 -5.40 -11.85 -8.14
CA TRP A 198 -6.31 -12.99 -8.18
C TRP A 198 -6.85 -13.28 -9.58
N ALA A 199 -6.89 -12.27 -10.45
CA ALA A 199 -7.21 -12.46 -11.86
C ALA A 199 -6.16 -13.30 -12.63
N GLY A 200 -5.02 -13.62 -11.99
CA GLY A 200 -4.05 -14.57 -12.52
C GLY A 200 -3.26 -14.07 -13.72
N GLY A 201 -2.96 -12.77 -13.78
CA GLY A 201 -2.22 -12.14 -14.86
C GLY A 201 -3.05 -11.79 -16.10
N ARG A 202 -4.38 -11.99 -16.05
CA ARG A 202 -5.30 -11.51 -17.09
C ARG A 202 -5.29 -9.98 -17.10
N ARG A 203 -5.24 -9.40 -18.29
CA ARG A 203 -5.27 -7.95 -18.46
C ARG A 203 -6.69 -7.44 -18.26
N CYS A 204 -6.83 -6.31 -17.54
CA CYS A 204 -8.10 -5.59 -17.50
C CYS A 204 -8.36 -4.92 -18.84
N ILE A 205 -9.55 -5.12 -19.41
CA ILE A 205 -9.96 -4.58 -20.72
C ILE A 205 -10.62 -3.23 -20.55
N LYS A 206 -11.58 -3.13 -19.60
CA LYS A 206 -12.35 -1.90 -19.37
C LYS A 206 -12.78 -1.79 -17.92
N VAL A 207 -13.02 -0.56 -17.49
CA VAL A 207 -13.42 -0.20 -16.14
C VAL A 207 -14.48 0.88 -16.14
N SER A 208 -15.42 0.81 -15.17
CA SER A 208 -16.32 1.90 -14.81
C SER A 208 -16.25 2.17 -13.32
N SER A 209 -16.41 3.41 -12.91
CA SER A 209 -16.30 3.79 -11.50
C SER A 209 -17.26 4.92 -11.14
N PHE A 210 -17.77 4.86 -9.89
CA PHE A 210 -18.63 5.88 -9.29
C PHE A 210 -18.16 6.12 -7.85
N GLY A 211 -18.07 7.36 -7.42
CA GLY A 211 -17.64 7.70 -6.07
C GLY A 211 -17.92 9.16 -5.74
N SER A 212 -18.02 9.45 -4.44
CA SER A 212 -18.30 10.80 -3.95
C SER A 212 -17.76 11.05 -2.54
N LEU A 213 -17.60 12.32 -2.21
CA LEU A 213 -17.47 12.81 -0.82
C LEU A 213 -18.89 13.11 -0.33
N SER A 214 -19.50 12.19 0.43
CA SER A 214 -20.94 12.24 0.72
C SER A 214 -21.32 12.82 2.08
N HIS A 215 -20.42 12.83 3.08
CA HIS A 215 -20.79 13.18 4.46
C HIS A 215 -19.89 14.20 5.14
N PHE A 216 -18.59 14.09 5.02
CA PHE A 216 -17.64 14.97 5.71
C PHE A 216 -17.53 16.34 5.03
N THR A 217 -18.64 17.09 5.03
CA THR A 217 -18.79 18.41 4.42
C THR A 217 -19.44 19.39 5.40
N LYS A 218 -19.28 20.68 5.20
CA LYS A 218 -19.82 21.74 6.09
C LYS A 218 -21.34 21.67 6.26
N GLU A 219 -22.04 21.24 5.21
CA GLU A 219 -23.50 21.12 5.16
C GLU A 219 -24.03 20.09 6.17
N ASN A 220 -23.24 19.08 6.49
CA ASN A 220 -23.60 18.02 7.41
C ASN A 220 -23.18 18.31 8.86
N LYS A 221 -22.58 19.48 9.14
CA LYS A 221 -22.21 19.89 10.49
C LYS A 221 -23.45 20.03 11.36
N GLY A 222 -23.50 19.25 12.45
CA GLY A 222 -24.65 19.24 13.40
C GLY A 222 -25.72 18.18 13.11
N ALA A 223 -25.66 17.49 11.99
CA ALA A 223 -26.64 16.43 11.66
C ALA A 223 -26.43 15.15 12.49
N VAL A 224 -25.20 14.88 12.93
CA VAL A 224 -24.83 13.71 13.73
C VAL A 224 -23.77 14.12 14.74
N GLY A 225 -23.93 13.78 16.02
CA GLY A 225 -23.00 14.12 17.10
C GLY A 225 -21.66 13.37 17.05
N TRP A 226 -20.94 13.51 15.95
CA TRP A 226 -19.59 12.95 15.84
C TRP A 226 -18.65 13.63 16.81
N PRO A 227 -17.83 12.87 17.57
CA PRO A 227 -16.86 13.48 18.48
C PRO A 227 -15.89 14.36 17.70
N VAL A 228 -15.73 15.58 18.18
CA VAL A 228 -14.90 16.64 17.57
C VAL A 228 -13.42 16.24 17.50
N SER A 229 -12.99 15.32 18.38
CA SER A 229 -11.63 14.78 18.36
C SER A 229 -11.62 13.31 18.74
N VAL A 230 -11.32 12.43 17.81
CA VAL A 230 -10.91 11.06 18.13
C VAL A 230 -9.48 10.91 17.63
N ILE A 231 -8.54 10.88 18.57
CA ILE A 231 -7.19 10.41 18.30
C ILE A 231 -7.30 8.90 18.20
N CYS A 232 -7.22 8.40 16.99
CA CYS A 232 -7.14 6.98 16.76
C CYS A 232 -5.68 6.54 16.64
N SER A 233 -5.23 5.72 17.57
CA SER A 233 -4.04 4.93 17.35
C SER A 233 -4.33 3.49 17.75
N ASN A 234 -4.18 2.57 16.83
CA ASN A 234 -4.10 1.14 17.10
C ASN A 234 -2.75 0.75 17.73
N SER A 235 -1.78 1.65 17.72
CA SER A 235 -0.57 1.62 18.53
C SER A 235 -0.66 2.78 19.50
N VAL A 236 -0.47 2.54 20.79
CA VAL A 236 -0.36 3.62 21.78
C VAL A 236 0.93 4.37 21.44
N PRO A 237 0.89 5.50 20.72
CA PRO A 237 2.08 6.29 20.50
C PRO A 237 2.52 6.81 21.87
N ASP A 238 3.80 6.97 22.05
CA ASP A 238 4.29 7.67 23.22
C ASP A 238 3.67 9.08 23.28
N VAL A 239 3.49 9.61 24.48
CA VAL A 239 2.84 10.91 24.73
C VAL A 239 3.52 12.04 23.97
N GLU A 240 4.83 11.96 23.77
CA GLU A 240 5.63 12.96 23.07
C GLU A 240 5.28 12.98 21.58
N SER A 241 5.19 11.83 20.92
CA SER A 241 4.79 11.72 19.52
C SER A 241 3.35 12.20 19.29
N VAL A 242 2.41 11.93 20.21
CA VAL A 242 1.03 12.43 20.13
C VAL A 242 1.01 13.95 20.28
N THR A 243 1.70 14.49 21.27
CA THR A 243 1.78 15.93 21.52
C THR A 243 2.35 16.66 20.30
N GLU A 244 3.42 16.13 19.71
CA GLU A 244 4.02 16.71 18.51
C GLU A 244 3.06 16.64 17.30
N ALA A 245 2.36 15.53 17.11
CA ALA A 245 1.38 15.38 16.03
C ALA A 245 0.19 16.34 16.18
N LEU A 246 -0.26 16.61 17.40
CA LEU A 246 -1.32 17.58 17.66
C LEU A 246 -0.83 19.03 17.50
N ARG A 247 0.41 19.31 17.86
CA ARG A 247 1.02 20.65 17.77
C ARG A 247 1.35 21.04 16.33
N THR A 248 1.85 20.12 15.52
CA THR A 248 2.38 20.38 14.18
C THR A 248 1.51 19.83 13.04
N GLY A 249 0.64 18.86 13.36
CA GLY A 249 -0.18 18.16 12.39
C GLY A 249 -1.64 18.62 12.34
N PRO A 250 -2.42 18.11 11.40
CA PRO A 250 -3.80 18.54 11.13
C PRO A 250 -4.86 17.86 12.00
N TYR A 251 -4.49 16.98 12.94
CA TYR A 251 -5.40 16.01 13.56
C TYR A 251 -6.39 16.59 14.59
N GLY A 252 -6.18 17.82 15.06
CA GLY A 252 -7.08 18.50 16.02
C GLY A 252 -8.30 19.20 15.39
N ARG A 253 -8.48 19.14 14.06
CA ARG A 253 -9.53 19.87 13.32
C ARG A 253 -10.89 19.18 13.38
N CYS A 254 -11.97 19.97 13.28
CA CYS A 254 -13.32 19.44 13.10
C CYS A 254 -13.47 18.74 11.74
N VAL A 255 -14.03 17.53 11.70
CA VAL A 255 -14.20 16.75 10.45
C VAL A 255 -15.11 17.43 9.42
N TYR A 256 -15.99 18.34 9.86
CA TYR A 256 -16.88 19.10 8.97
C TYR A 256 -16.32 20.45 8.53
N GLU A 257 -15.12 20.81 9.00
CA GLU A 257 -14.44 22.08 8.68
C GLU A 257 -13.04 21.85 8.09
N CYS A 258 -12.78 20.63 7.63
CA CYS A 258 -11.57 20.30 6.91
C CYS A 258 -11.67 20.69 5.44
N ASP A 259 -10.53 20.73 4.81
CA ASP A 259 -10.32 21.00 3.39
C ASP A 259 -10.17 19.68 2.59
N ASN A 260 -10.85 18.63 3.06
CA ASN A 260 -10.86 17.32 2.41
C ASN A 260 -11.74 17.35 1.14
N ASP A 261 -11.25 16.71 0.08
CA ASP A 261 -11.93 16.62 -1.22
C ASP A 261 -12.00 15.18 -1.78
N VAL A 262 -11.36 14.24 -1.10
CA VAL A 262 -11.27 12.84 -1.55
C VAL A 262 -12.56 12.07 -1.32
N CYS A 263 -12.86 11.09 -2.21
CA CYS A 263 -14.05 10.25 -2.11
C CYS A 263 -14.10 9.47 -0.79
N SER A 264 -15.27 9.49 -0.12
CA SER A 264 -15.56 8.69 1.06
C SER A 264 -16.15 7.32 0.77
N ASN A 265 -16.61 7.12 -0.45
CA ASN A 265 -17.08 5.85 -0.99
C ASN A 265 -16.81 5.81 -2.49
N GLN A 266 -16.44 4.65 -3.01
CA GLN A 266 -16.20 4.43 -4.43
C GLN A 266 -16.45 2.98 -4.82
N VAL A 267 -17.12 2.77 -5.96
CA VAL A 267 -17.37 1.47 -6.57
C VAL A 267 -16.64 1.41 -7.89
N VAL A 268 -15.98 0.29 -8.17
CA VAL A 268 -15.26 0.04 -9.42
C VAL A 268 -15.70 -1.30 -9.99
N ASN A 269 -16.17 -1.32 -11.24
CA ASN A 269 -16.47 -2.54 -11.98
C ASN A 269 -15.43 -2.72 -13.07
N MET A 270 -14.95 -3.94 -13.24
CA MET A 270 -13.86 -4.30 -14.13
C MET A 270 -14.22 -5.50 -14.98
N GLU A 271 -13.76 -5.52 -16.22
CA GLU A 271 -13.79 -6.68 -17.10
C GLU A 271 -12.37 -7.01 -17.54
N PHE A 272 -12.00 -8.29 -17.38
CA PHE A 272 -10.69 -8.82 -17.74
C PHE A 272 -10.80 -9.73 -18.97
N GLU A 273 -9.64 -10.00 -19.58
CA GLU A 273 -9.54 -10.99 -20.67
C GLU A 273 -10.18 -12.32 -20.30
N GLY A 274 -10.84 -12.95 -21.29
CA GLY A 274 -11.56 -14.21 -21.08
C GLY A 274 -12.91 -14.06 -20.36
N GLY A 275 -13.41 -12.83 -20.20
CA GLY A 275 -14.74 -12.57 -19.64
C GLY A 275 -14.81 -12.61 -18.12
N LEU A 276 -13.68 -12.67 -17.41
CA LEU A 276 -13.64 -12.51 -15.95
C LEU A 276 -14.11 -11.10 -15.60
N THR A 277 -15.03 -10.99 -14.65
CA THR A 277 -15.50 -9.71 -14.13
C THR A 277 -15.10 -9.51 -12.66
N ALA A 278 -14.95 -8.26 -12.24
CA ALA A 278 -14.76 -7.96 -10.84
C ALA A 278 -15.52 -6.70 -10.41
N ALA A 279 -15.99 -6.71 -9.17
CA ALA A 279 -16.61 -5.57 -8.52
C ALA A 279 -15.86 -5.26 -7.22
N PHE A 280 -15.46 -4.01 -7.07
CA PHE A 280 -14.81 -3.49 -5.88
C PHE A 280 -15.64 -2.38 -5.24
N THR A 281 -15.68 -2.37 -3.92
CA THR A 281 -16.29 -1.28 -3.15
C THR A 281 -15.36 -0.82 -2.03
N MET A 282 -15.06 0.47 -2.01
CA MET A 282 -14.46 1.17 -0.88
C MET A 282 -15.55 1.98 -0.17
N VAL A 283 -15.68 1.85 1.14
CA VAL A 283 -16.65 2.63 1.90
C VAL A 283 -16.10 3.04 3.27
N ALA A 284 -16.19 4.35 3.57
CA ALA A 284 -15.72 4.91 4.84
C ALA A 284 -16.64 4.55 6.03
N PHE A 285 -17.96 4.44 5.79
CA PHE A 285 -18.99 4.36 6.83
C PHE A 285 -19.24 2.93 7.28
N THR A 286 -18.24 2.33 7.92
CA THR A 286 -18.32 0.99 8.48
C THR A 286 -17.82 0.98 9.93
N GLU A 287 -18.36 0.08 10.75
CA GLU A 287 -17.87 -0.22 12.07
C GLU A 287 -16.49 -0.91 12.01
N GLU A 288 -16.39 -1.93 11.14
CA GLU A 288 -15.15 -2.67 10.90
C GLU A 288 -14.13 -1.79 10.18
N ILE A 289 -12.85 -1.95 10.57
CA ILE A 289 -11.73 -1.16 10.04
C ILE A 289 -10.83 -2.07 9.23
N CYS A 290 -10.75 -1.82 7.92
CA CYS A 290 -9.84 -2.52 7.01
C CYS A 290 -9.97 -4.06 7.05
N LEU A 291 -11.11 -4.56 7.51
CA LEU A 291 -11.42 -5.99 7.56
C LEU A 291 -12.08 -6.42 6.25
N ARG A 292 -11.26 -6.64 5.25
CA ARG A 292 -11.67 -6.93 3.87
C ARG A 292 -12.58 -8.15 3.76
N LYS A 293 -13.56 -8.05 2.86
CA LYS A 293 -14.47 -9.16 2.53
C LYS A 293 -14.35 -9.48 1.05
N THR A 294 -14.17 -10.75 0.73
CA THR A 294 -13.91 -11.19 -0.64
C THR A 294 -14.73 -12.43 -0.97
N SER A 295 -15.37 -12.44 -2.13
CA SER A 295 -15.98 -13.63 -2.72
C SER A 295 -15.40 -13.85 -4.11
N ILE A 296 -14.92 -15.06 -4.39
CA ILE A 296 -14.34 -15.44 -5.68
C ILE A 296 -15.12 -16.64 -6.19
N HIS A 297 -15.80 -16.45 -7.31
CA HIS A 297 -16.65 -17.45 -7.94
C HIS A 297 -15.88 -18.08 -9.11
N GLY A 298 -15.73 -19.39 -9.04
CA GLY A 298 -15.04 -20.16 -10.06
C GLY A 298 -15.95 -21.15 -10.77
N SER A 299 -15.43 -21.84 -11.77
CA SER A 299 -16.19 -22.82 -12.57
C SER A 299 -16.51 -24.12 -11.84
N LYS A 300 -15.81 -24.42 -10.72
CA LYS A 300 -15.98 -25.66 -9.91
C LYS A 300 -16.41 -25.40 -8.47
N GLY A 301 -16.35 -24.16 -8.02
CA GLY A 301 -16.66 -23.82 -6.64
C GLY A 301 -16.59 -22.32 -6.39
N GLU A 302 -16.83 -21.92 -5.16
CA GLU A 302 -16.67 -20.55 -4.70
C GLU A 302 -15.77 -20.48 -3.47
N LEU A 303 -14.99 -19.41 -3.37
CA LEU A 303 -14.19 -19.08 -2.21
C LEU A 303 -14.77 -17.80 -1.57
N SER A 304 -14.96 -17.82 -0.25
CA SER A 304 -15.34 -16.65 0.51
C SER A 304 -14.37 -16.38 1.64
N TYR A 305 -14.07 -15.10 1.88
CA TYR A 305 -13.28 -14.59 2.98
C TYR A 305 -14.02 -13.43 3.63
N ASN A 306 -14.25 -13.51 4.93
CA ASN A 306 -15.02 -12.51 5.70
C ASN A 306 -14.17 -11.63 6.62
N GLY A 307 -12.85 -11.66 6.43
CA GLY A 307 -11.88 -10.99 7.30
C GLY A 307 -11.24 -11.91 8.37
N TYR A 308 -11.83 -13.07 8.64
CA TYR A 308 -11.37 -14.01 9.66
C TYR A 308 -11.18 -15.43 9.15
N GLU A 309 -12.05 -15.90 8.27
CA GLU A 309 -12.12 -17.30 7.82
C GLU A 309 -12.21 -17.38 6.31
N ILE A 310 -11.42 -18.28 5.72
CA ILE A 310 -11.53 -18.66 4.31
C ILE A 310 -12.39 -19.91 4.22
N LYS A 311 -13.42 -19.89 3.37
CA LYS A 311 -14.25 -21.03 3.03
C LYS A 311 -14.19 -21.30 1.55
N VAL A 312 -14.13 -22.58 1.18
CA VAL A 312 -14.29 -23.03 -0.20
C VAL A 312 -15.44 -24.00 -0.25
N PHE A 313 -16.45 -23.69 -1.07
CA PHE A 313 -17.57 -24.58 -1.37
C PHE A 313 -17.36 -25.22 -2.73
N ASP A 314 -17.33 -26.54 -2.77
CA ASP A 314 -17.16 -27.34 -3.99
C ASP A 314 -18.54 -27.69 -4.57
N PHE A 315 -18.79 -27.35 -5.84
CA PHE A 315 -20.10 -27.54 -6.47
C PHE A 315 -20.44 -29.00 -6.72
N LEU A 316 -19.44 -29.86 -6.98
CA LEU A 316 -19.66 -31.27 -7.27
C LEU A 316 -20.02 -32.05 -6.01
N THR A 317 -19.22 -31.87 -4.97
CA THR A 317 -19.38 -32.61 -3.71
C THR A 317 -20.38 -31.98 -2.75
N ARG A 318 -20.71 -30.67 -2.98
CA ARG A 318 -21.56 -29.83 -2.12
C ARG A 318 -21.03 -29.69 -0.70
N LYS A 319 -19.70 -29.75 -0.53
CA LYS A 319 -19.03 -29.64 0.76
C LYS A 319 -18.32 -28.30 0.89
N THR A 320 -18.35 -27.75 2.09
CA THR A 320 -17.57 -26.59 2.47
C THR A 320 -16.33 -27.01 3.24
N THR A 321 -15.17 -26.55 2.78
CA THR A 321 -13.90 -26.72 3.50
C THR A 321 -13.46 -25.35 4.03
N LYS A 322 -13.03 -25.32 5.29
CA LYS A 322 -12.49 -24.12 5.96
C LYS A 322 -10.98 -24.17 5.94
N TYR A 323 -10.37 -23.02 5.72
CA TYR A 323 -8.91 -22.87 5.70
C TYR A 323 -8.49 -21.76 6.64
N THR A 324 -7.33 -21.93 7.25
CA THR A 324 -6.65 -20.96 8.09
C THR A 324 -5.27 -20.65 7.53
N ALA A 325 -4.69 -19.52 7.94
CA ALA A 325 -3.32 -19.17 7.65
C ALA A 325 -2.53 -19.01 8.97
N ASP A 326 -1.24 -19.27 8.92
CA ASP A 326 -0.37 -19.05 10.08
C ASP A 326 0.01 -17.56 10.13
N MET A 327 -0.55 -16.84 11.10
CA MET A 327 -0.32 -15.41 11.31
C MET A 327 0.86 -15.11 12.23
N ARG A 328 1.57 -16.14 12.70
CA ARG A 328 2.71 -15.94 13.61
C ARG A 328 3.87 -15.25 12.89
N VAL A 329 4.42 -14.25 13.53
CA VAL A 329 5.65 -13.57 13.11
C VAL A 329 6.71 -13.72 14.18
N PRO A 330 7.96 -13.96 13.80
CA PRO A 330 9.07 -14.03 14.75
C PRO A 330 9.32 -12.68 15.43
N GLY A 331 9.76 -12.71 16.69
CA GLY A 331 10.32 -11.56 17.36
C GLY A 331 9.35 -10.43 17.70
N ASN A 332 8.04 -10.69 17.82
CA ASN A 332 7.05 -9.65 18.10
C ASN A 332 7.14 -8.44 17.15
N PHE A 333 7.41 -8.70 15.86
CA PHE A 333 7.46 -7.66 14.85
C PHE A 333 6.09 -6.96 14.76
N GLY A 334 6.04 -5.73 15.22
CA GLY A 334 4.96 -4.77 15.07
C GLY A 334 3.52 -5.24 15.32
N THR A 335 2.91 -4.72 16.37
CA THR A 335 1.45 -4.79 16.55
C THR A 335 0.72 -3.65 15.80
N GLY A 336 1.49 -2.74 15.16
CA GLY A 336 0.98 -1.61 14.38
C GLY A 336 1.02 -1.86 12.87
N GLY A 337 0.37 -1.01 12.09
CA GLY A 337 0.33 -1.07 10.64
C GLY A 337 -0.43 -2.30 10.12
N HIS A 338 0.21 -3.08 9.25
CA HIS A 338 -0.36 -4.30 8.67
C HIS A 338 0.19 -5.60 9.31
N GLY A 339 0.82 -5.51 10.49
CA GLY A 339 1.24 -6.67 11.29
C GLY A 339 2.15 -7.65 10.54
N ALA A 340 1.69 -8.91 10.42
CA ALA A 340 2.43 -9.97 9.75
C ALA A 340 2.79 -9.65 8.29
N ALA A 341 1.93 -8.90 7.59
CA ALA A 341 2.16 -8.54 6.20
C ALA A 341 3.38 -7.62 6.03
N ASP A 342 3.56 -6.65 6.93
CA ASP A 342 4.74 -5.77 6.94
C ASP A 342 6.02 -6.56 7.20
N TYR A 343 5.98 -7.52 8.13
CA TYR A 343 7.11 -8.41 8.40
C TYR A 343 7.50 -9.22 7.16
N HIS A 344 6.54 -9.92 6.57
CA HIS A 344 6.82 -10.79 5.42
C HIS A 344 7.28 -10.01 4.19
N LEU A 345 6.84 -8.77 4.03
CA LEU A 345 7.31 -7.90 2.95
C LEU A 345 8.79 -7.55 3.14
N ILE A 346 9.17 -7.01 4.31
CA ILE A 346 10.56 -6.60 4.55
C ILE A 346 11.50 -7.82 4.59
N ASP A 347 11.10 -8.94 5.20
CA ASP A 347 11.87 -10.18 5.21
C ASP A 347 12.13 -10.71 3.79
N SER A 348 11.09 -10.69 2.95
CA SER A 348 11.17 -11.08 1.53
C SER A 348 12.12 -10.18 0.74
N PHE A 349 12.02 -8.85 0.92
CA PHE A 349 12.91 -7.88 0.27
C PHE A 349 14.37 -8.06 0.71
N ILE A 350 14.63 -8.14 2.00
CA ILE A 350 15.99 -8.34 2.53
C ILE A 350 16.56 -9.68 2.05
N ALA A 351 15.76 -10.74 2.03
CA ALA A 351 16.19 -12.02 1.48
C ALA A 351 16.47 -11.95 -0.03
N ALA A 352 15.66 -11.21 -0.80
CA ALA A 352 15.88 -11.01 -2.24
C ALA A 352 17.22 -10.30 -2.50
N VAL A 353 17.49 -9.20 -1.77
CA VAL A 353 18.76 -8.44 -1.88
C VAL A 353 19.93 -9.32 -1.50
N LYS A 354 19.86 -9.97 -0.34
CA LYS A 354 20.93 -10.83 0.20
C LYS A 354 21.31 -11.95 -0.76
N HIS A 355 20.33 -12.62 -1.35
CA HIS A 355 20.56 -13.78 -2.22
C HIS A 355 20.63 -13.40 -3.70
N LYS A 356 20.44 -12.12 -4.05
CA LYS A 356 20.36 -11.62 -5.44
C LYS A 356 19.28 -12.36 -6.23
N ASP A 357 18.16 -12.64 -5.58
CA ASP A 357 17.08 -13.47 -6.10
C ASP A 357 15.75 -12.67 -6.16
N PRO A 358 15.45 -12.03 -7.29
CA PRO A 358 14.24 -11.23 -7.46
C PRO A 358 12.94 -12.06 -7.41
N SER A 359 13.00 -13.39 -7.54
CA SER A 359 11.82 -14.25 -7.48
C SER A 359 11.14 -14.27 -6.10
N ARG A 360 11.85 -13.82 -5.07
CA ARG A 360 11.32 -13.64 -3.72
C ARG A 360 10.37 -12.44 -3.61
N ILE A 361 10.43 -11.49 -4.56
CA ILE A 361 9.61 -10.29 -4.56
C ILE A 361 8.24 -10.62 -5.18
N ARG A 362 7.16 -10.37 -4.41
CA ARG A 362 5.78 -10.61 -4.86
C ARG A 362 5.09 -9.37 -5.42
N SER A 363 5.63 -8.19 -5.16
CA SER A 363 5.15 -6.89 -5.63
C SER A 363 6.24 -6.18 -6.44
N GLY A 364 6.66 -6.85 -7.50
CA GLY A 364 7.71 -6.38 -8.39
C GLY A 364 7.24 -5.26 -9.34
N PRO A 365 8.16 -4.72 -10.15
CA PRO A 365 7.90 -3.52 -10.96
C PRO A 365 6.75 -3.70 -11.95
N LYS A 366 6.70 -4.80 -12.70
CA LYS A 366 5.73 -4.99 -13.78
C LYS A 366 4.30 -5.18 -13.25
N GLU A 367 4.15 -6.07 -12.27
CA GLU A 367 2.87 -6.39 -11.67
C GLU A 367 2.27 -5.17 -10.97
N THR A 368 3.13 -4.40 -10.30
CA THR A 368 2.68 -3.21 -9.55
C THR A 368 2.33 -2.07 -10.49
N LEU A 369 3.08 -1.88 -11.58
CA LEU A 369 2.73 -0.90 -12.61
C LEU A 369 1.36 -1.23 -13.22
N ALA A 370 1.11 -2.50 -13.56
CA ALA A 370 -0.17 -2.92 -14.14
C ALA A 370 -1.34 -2.65 -13.17
N SER A 371 -1.18 -2.96 -11.88
CA SER A 371 -2.23 -2.67 -10.89
C SER A 371 -2.44 -1.17 -10.66
N HIS A 372 -1.39 -0.34 -10.69
CA HIS A 372 -1.52 1.12 -10.60
C HIS A 372 -2.23 1.71 -11.83
N LYS A 373 -1.91 1.25 -13.04
CA LYS A 373 -2.62 1.65 -14.26
C LYS A 373 -4.13 1.38 -14.16
N LEU A 374 -4.52 0.25 -13.59
CA LEU A 374 -5.93 -0.05 -13.32
C LEU A 374 -6.57 0.96 -12.34
N VAL A 375 -5.84 1.39 -11.30
CA VAL A 375 -6.32 2.41 -10.35
C VAL A 375 -6.52 3.76 -11.06
N PHE A 376 -5.57 4.19 -11.89
CA PHE A 376 -5.69 5.43 -12.66
C PHE A 376 -6.84 5.36 -13.67
N ALA A 377 -7.02 4.24 -14.37
CA ALA A 377 -8.13 4.05 -15.29
C ALA A 377 -9.49 4.10 -14.56
N ALA A 378 -9.58 3.54 -13.35
CA ALA A 378 -10.79 3.62 -12.53
C ALA A 378 -11.12 5.05 -12.11
N GLU A 379 -10.11 5.84 -11.76
CA GLU A 379 -10.31 7.25 -11.42
C GLU A 379 -10.71 8.08 -12.64
N ARG A 380 -10.08 7.87 -13.80
CA ARG A 380 -10.52 8.50 -15.07
C ARG A 380 -11.98 8.17 -15.37
N ALA A 381 -12.39 6.91 -15.22
CA ALA A 381 -13.77 6.49 -15.46
C ALA A 381 -14.76 7.24 -14.55
N ARG A 382 -14.39 7.47 -13.27
CA ARG A 382 -15.18 8.25 -12.31
C ARG A 382 -15.27 9.73 -12.72
N MET A 383 -14.13 10.34 -12.99
CA MET A 383 -14.03 11.77 -13.31
C MET A 383 -14.75 12.12 -14.62
N GLU A 384 -14.60 11.27 -15.64
CA GLU A 384 -15.16 11.47 -16.96
C GLU A 384 -16.59 10.90 -17.13
N SER A 385 -17.11 10.22 -16.08
CA SER A 385 -18.45 9.60 -16.10
C SER A 385 -18.67 8.67 -17.30
N ARG A 386 -17.66 7.89 -17.67
CA ARG A 386 -17.70 6.94 -18.80
C ARG A 386 -17.02 5.61 -18.46
N VAL A 387 -17.21 4.63 -19.34
CA VAL A 387 -16.36 3.42 -19.33
C VAL A 387 -15.04 3.77 -20.00
N VAL A 388 -13.92 3.42 -19.30
CA VAL A 388 -12.55 3.57 -19.80
C VAL A 388 -12.03 2.21 -20.28
N PHE A 389 -11.44 2.17 -21.47
CA PHE A 389 -10.71 1.01 -21.99
C PHE A 389 -9.24 1.11 -21.58
N CYS A 390 -8.70 0.06 -20.95
CA CYS A 390 -7.37 0.10 -20.32
C CYS A 390 -6.18 0.13 -21.29
N ASP A 391 -6.39 -0.08 -22.60
CA ASP A 391 -5.38 -0.10 -23.64
C ASP A 391 -5.70 0.85 -24.80
N ASP A 392 -6.55 1.82 -24.61
CA ASP A 392 -6.86 2.77 -25.70
C ASP A 392 -5.66 3.71 -25.88
N PRO A 393 -4.91 3.63 -27.02
CA PRO A 393 -3.81 4.53 -27.27
C PRO A 393 -4.22 6.00 -27.43
N CYS A 394 -5.52 6.28 -27.49
CA CYS A 394 -6.07 7.64 -27.60
C CYS A 394 -6.24 8.37 -26.26
N ASP A 395 -6.03 7.71 -25.11
CA ASP A 395 -6.17 8.35 -23.80
C ASP A 395 -4.98 9.27 -23.43
N GLY A 396 -3.96 9.39 -24.29
CA GLY A 396 -2.79 10.28 -24.12
C GLY A 396 -2.87 11.62 -24.88
N GLU A 397 -3.86 11.82 -25.74
CA GLU A 397 -4.05 13.09 -26.44
C GLU A 397 -5.32 13.79 -25.93
N SER A 398 -5.11 14.84 -25.15
CA SER A 398 -6.15 15.79 -24.76
C SER A 398 -6.90 16.34 -25.98
N ARG A 399 -8.21 16.11 -26.03
CA ARG A 399 -9.11 16.94 -26.81
C ARG A 399 -9.52 18.18 -26.04
#